data_f433dbf3f57168d2a5f27b7162ee4a02
#
_entry.id   f433dbf3f57168d2a5f27b7162ee4a02
#
_cell.length_a   1.000
_cell.length_b   1.000
_cell.length_c   1.000
_cell.angle_alpha   90.00
_cell.angle_beta   90.00
_cell.angle_gamma   90.00
#
_symmetry.space_group_name_H-M   'P 1'
#
loop_
_entity.id
_entity.type
_entity.pdbx_description
1 polymer ?
#
loop_
_entity_poly.entity_id
_entity_poly.type
_entity_poly.pdbx_seq_one_letter_code
_entity_poly.pdbx_strand_id
1 'polypeptide(L)'
;MKNNHKKAVAVLCSTMMAASLSLTACGGASTAESVDLREVPLDTILEKAKAEGQINSVGMPDDWANWRGSWAAVSEKYGLTHEDTDMSSAEELSTFETEKDAATKDIGDVGQAFGPTAVEMDVVQPYKASTWDSIPDWAKDPDGKWCISYVGTMSAMVNADRVSTTIDPGRC
;
A
#
# COMPACT_ATOMS: atom_id res chain seq x y z
N MET A 1 -18.27 -79.19 1.27
CA MET A 1 -17.07 -79.72 0.63
C MET A 1 -16.08 -78.57 0.53
N LYS A 2 -15.10 -78.46 1.42
CA LYS A 2 -13.70 -78.77 1.26
C LYS A 2 -13.17 -78.12 -0.04
N ASN A 3 -12.23 -77.16 -0.02
CA ASN A 3 -10.88 -77.36 0.43
C ASN A 3 -10.12 -76.01 0.61
N ASN A 4 -9.34 -76.00 1.67
CA ASN A 4 -8.21 -75.12 1.94
C ASN A 4 -7.13 -75.26 0.86
N HIS A 5 -6.42 -74.15 0.58
CA HIS A 5 -4.97 -74.18 0.43
C HIS A 5 -4.34 -72.85 0.85
N LYS A 6 -3.69 -72.93 1.99
CA LYS A 6 -2.61 -72.01 2.43
C LYS A 6 -1.37 -72.30 1.62
N LYS A 7 -0.63 -71.27 1.24
CA LYS A 7 0.83 -71.18 1.07
C LYS A 7 1.16 -69.73 0.89
N ALA A 8 1.67 -69.03 1.82
CA ALA A 8 3.01 -69.01 2.37
C ALA A 8 4.08 -68.49 1.41
N VAL A 9 4.60 -67.31 1.77
CA VAL A 9 5.99 -66.82 1.74
C VAL A 9 6.61 -66.45 0.39
N ALA A 10 6.92 -65.16 0.23
CA ALA A 10 8.29 -64.73 -0.05
C ALA A 10 8.46 -63.24 0.26
N VAL A 11 9.23 -62.99 1.29
CA VAL A 11 9.83 -61.69 1.58
C VAL A 11 10.90 -61.44 0.54
N LEU A 12 10.74 -60.37 -0.25
CA LEU A 12 11.84 -59.79 -1.00
C LEU A 12 11.95 -58.32 -0.58
N CYS A 13 12.93 -58.07 0.27
CA CYS A 13 13.50 -56.74 0.52
C CYS A 13 14.05 -56.22 -0.84
N SER A 14 13.40 -55.22 -1.40
CA SER A 14 14.00 -54.37 -2.42
C SER A 14 14.07 -52.98 -1.86
N THR A 15 15.26 -52.60 -1.44
CA THR A 15 15.69 -51.25 -1.09
C THR A 15 15.52 -50.37 -2.33
N MET A 16 14.42 -49.66 -2.43
CA MET A 16 14.31 -48.51 -3.31
C MET A 16 14.67 -47.26 -2.53
N MET A 17 15.86 -46.79 -2.80
CA MET A 17 16.37 -45.49 -2.46
C MET A 17 15.44 -44.43 -3.10
N ALA A 18 14.46 -43.95 -2.34
CA ALA A 18 13.69 -42.77 -2.73
C ALA A 18 14.60 -41.57 -2.54
N ALA A 19 15.14 -41.08 -3.66
CA ALA A 19 15.72 -39.75 -3.72
C ALA A 19 14.59 -38.75 -3.46
N SER A 20 14.47 -38.30 -2.22
CA SER A 20 13.68 -37.16 -1.83
C SER A 20 14.28 -35.91 -2.49
N LEU A 21 13.75 -35.51 -3.66
CA LEU A 21 13.90 -34.14 -4.13
C LEU A 21 13.18 -33.24 -3.11
N SER A 22 13.95 -32.71 -2.17
CA SER A 22 13.56 -31.58 -1.40
C SER A 22 13.43 -30.37 -2.38
N LEU A 23 12.21 -30.11 -2.85
CA LEU A 23 11.87 -28.79 -3.33
C LEU A 23 12.01 -27.84 -2.14
N THR A 24 13.17 -27.24 -2.02
CA THR A 24 13.34 -26.01 -1.26
C THR A 24 12.56 -24.95 -2.04
N ALA A 25 11.27 -24.80 -1.74
CA ALA A 25 10.55 -23.58 -1.99
C ALA A 25 11.26 -22.50 -1.15
N CYS A 26 12.18 -21.78 -1.75
CA CYS A 26 12.65 -20.50 -1.28
C CYS A 26 11.48 -19.51 -1.40
N GLY A 27 10.49 -19.66 -0.53
CA GLY A 27 9.63 -18.61 -0.10
C GLY A 27 10.38 -17.89 1.02
N GLY A 28 11.34 -17.06 0.66
CA GLY A 28 11.89 -16.07 1.58
C GLY A 28 10.75 -15.10 1.89
N ALA A 29 9.99 -15.37 2.95
CA ALA A 29 9.33 -14.30 3.66
C ALA A 29 10.47 -13.42 4.18
N SER A 30 10.80 -12.39 3.43
CA SER A 30 11.57 -11.27 3.91
C SER A 30 10.69 -10.67 5.00
N THR A 31 10.99 -10.97 6.26
CA THR A 31 10.56 -10.13 7.36
C THR A 31 11.20 -8.78 7.06
N ALA A 32 10.44 -7.88 6.48
CA ALA A 32 10.89 -6.52 6.24
C ALA A 32 11.18 -5.94 7.63
N GLU A 33 12.47 -5.87 7.95
CA GLU A 33 12.93 -5.15 9.13
C GLU A 33 12.43 -3.71 8.93
N SER A 34 11.63 -3.21 9.86
CA SER A 34 11.07 -1.86 9.77
C SER A 34 12.22 -0.86 9.79
N VAL A 35 12.57 -0.36 8.62
CA VAL A 35 13.64 0.63 8.45
C VAL A 35 13.06 2.01 8.67
N ASP A 36 13.62 2.79 9.59
CA ASP A 36 13.27 4.18 9.73
C ASP A 36 13.74 4.97 8.49
N LEU A 37 12.80 5.25 7.59
CA LEU A 37 13.09 5.92 6.32
C LEU A 37 13.63 7.34 6.50
N ARG A 38 13.51 7.95 7.69
CA ARG A 38 14.09 9.27 7.97
C ARG A 38 15.61 9.26 8.00
N GLU A 39 16.21 8.11 8.30
CA GLU A 39 17.66 7.92 8.41
C GLU A 39 18.28 7.33 7.14
N VAL A 40 17.44 6.92 6.16
CA VAL A 40 17.93 6.32 4.91
C VAL A 40 18.20 7.41 3.87
N PRO A 41 19.42 7.48 3.30
CA PRO A 41 19.71 8.41 2.22
C PRO A 41 18.77 8.22 1.02
N LEU A 42 18.29 9.31 0.42
CA LEU A 42 17.38 9.28 -0.72
C LEU A 42 17.90 8.42 -1.87
N ASP A 43 19.19 8.48 -2.17
CA ASP A 43 19.79 7.68 -3.24
C ASP A 43 19.64 6.17 -2.98
N THR A 44 19.77 5.75 -1.72
CA THR A 44 19.56 4.35 -1.34
C THR A 44 18.09 3.92 -1.51
N ILE A 45 17.14 4.81 -1.17
CA ILE A 45 15.71 4.57 -1.41
C ILE A 45 15.44 4.43 -2.91
N LEU A 46 16.00 5.34 -3.72
CA LEU A 46 15.83 5.33 -5.17
C LEU A 46 16.46 4.10 -5.85
N GLU A 47 17.60 3.63 -5.38
CA GLU A 47 18.22 2.40 -5.88
C GLU A 47 17.33 1.17 -5.60
N LYS A 48 16.77 1.06 -4.40
CA LYS A 48 15.84 0.01 -4.04
C LYS A 48 14.56 0.07 -4.87
N ALA A 49 13.93 1.23 -4.95
CA ALA A 49 12.72 1.44 -5.75
C ALA A 49 12.93 1.07 -7.22
N LYS A 50 14.07 1.44 -7.82
CA LYS A 50 14.41 1.03 -9.19
C LYS A 50 14.62 -0.47 -9.34
N ALA A 51 15.15 -1.14 -8.32
CA ALA A 51 15.31 -2.59 -8.33
C ALA A 51 13.95 -3.30 -8.21
N GLU A 52 12.98 -2.75 -7.49
CA GLU A 52 11.60 -3.21 -7.41
C GLU A 52 10.83 -2.92 -8.70
N GLY A 53 11.07 -1.76 -9.32
CA GLY A 53 10.53 -1.39 -10.63
C GLY A 53 9.08 -0.95 -10.66
N GLN A 54 8.37 -0.97 -9.51
CA GLN A 54 6.94 -0.71 -9.42
C GLN A 54 6.60 0.07 -8.15
N ILE A 55 5.52 0.87 -8.23
CA ILE A 55 4.85 1.52 -7.09
C ILE A 55 3.39 1.11 -7.12
N ASN A 56 2.88 0.65 -6.00
CA ASN A 56 1.48 0.28 -5.81
C ASN A 56 0.82 1.26 -4.86
N SER A 57 -0.15 2.03 -5.37
CA SER A 57 -0.92 2.97 -4.56
C SER A 57 -2.33 2.48 -4.27
N VAL A 58 -2.96 3.11 -3.30
CA VAL A 58 -4.40 2.96 -3.02
C VAL A 58 -5.05 4.33 -2.90
N GLY A 59 -6.27 4.46 -3.42
CA GLY A 59 -7.05 5.69 -3.35
C GLY A 59 -6.46 6.86 -4.15
N MET A 60 -5.61 6.59 -5.13
CA MET A 60 -4.93 7.61 -5.94
C MET A 60 -5.21 7.44 -7.45
N PRO A 61 -6.50 7.32 -7.86
CA PRO A 61 -6.85 7.06 -9.25
C PRO A 61 -6.46 8.22 -10.18
N ASP A 62 -6.17 7.90 -11.41
CA ASP A 62 -5.66 8.81 -12.45
C ASP A 62 -6.48 10.08 -12.68
N ASP A 63 -7.80 10.00 -12.52
CA ASP A 63 -8.74 11.11 -12.78
C ASP A 63 -9.00 11.99 -11.56
N TRP A 64 -8.33 11.75 -10.45
CA TRP A 64 -8.43 12.52 -9.22
C TRP A 64 -7.15 13.32 -8.94
N ALA A 65 -7.27 14.53 -8.42
CA ALA A 65 -6.17 15.37 -7.89
C ALA A 65 -4.91 15.44 -8.78
N ASN A 66 -5.04 15.22 -10.09
CA ASN A 66 -3.93 15.15 -11.06
C ASN A 66 -2.92 13.99 -10.76
N TRP A 67 -3.37 12.90 -10.14
CA TRP A 67 -2.48 11.76 -9.89
C TRP A 67 -1.87 11.20 -11.16
N ARG A 68 -2.61 11.18 -12.28
CA ARG A 68 -2.05 10.79 -13.58
C ARG A 68 -0.79 11.57 -13.95
N GLY A 69 -0.81 12.90 -13.78
CA GLY A 69 0.35 13.74 -14.07
C GLY A 69 1.52 13.49 -13.11
N SER A 70 1.23 13.26 -11.83
CA SER A 70 2.23 12.96 -10.82
C SER A 70 2.90 11.60 -11.09
N TRP A 71 2.12 10.56 -11.37
CA TRP A 71 2.64 9.23 -11.68
C TRP A 71 3.42 9.19 -12.99
N ALA A 72 2.94 9.90 -14.03
CA ALA A 72 3.67 10.03 -15.28
C ALA A 72 5.06 10.65 -15.08
N ALA A 73 5.15 11.70 -14.24
CA ALA A 73 6.43 12.35 -13.93
C ALA A 73 7.37 11.42 -13.12
N VAL A 74 6.84 10.63 -12.20
CA VAL A 74 7.61 9.63 -11.45
C VAL A 74 8.13 8.53 -12.38
N SER A 75 7.27 8.00 -13.25
CA SER A 75 7.63 6.98 -14.22
C SER A 75 8.69 7.45 -15.19
N GLU A 76 8.55 8.66 -15.73
CA GLU A 76 9.52 9.26 -16.64
C GLU A 76 10.89 9.47 -15.96
N LYS A 77 10.86 9.98 -14.73
CA LYS A 77 12.10 10.34 -14.02
C LYS A 77 12.88 9.14 -13.48
N TYR A 78 12.16 8.12 -12.99
CA TYR A 78 12.77 7.02 -12.24
C TYR A 78 12.65 5.66 -12.92
N GLY A 79 11.87 5.55 -14.00
CA GLY A 79 11.66 4.29 -14.72
C GLY A 79 10.76 3.30 -13.99
N LEU A 80 9.91 3.78 -13.08
CA LEU A 80 9.01 2.95 -12.29
C LEU A 80 7.66 2.80 -12.99
N THR A 81 7.06 1.63 -12.90
CA THR A 81 5.65 1.43 -13.25
C THR A 81 4.77 1.79 -12.05
N HIS A 82 3.53 2.17 -12.31
CA HIS A 82 2.58 2.51 -11.26
C HIS A 82 1.27 1.75 -11.46
N GLU A 83 0.73 1.19 -10.39
CA GLU A 83 -0.60 0.61 -10.33
C GLU A 83 -1.35 1.18 -9.13
N ASP A 84 -2.63 1.57 -9.35
CA ASP A 84 -3.51 2.04 -8.28
C ASP A 84 -4.65 1.06 -8.05
N THR A 85 -5.07 0.93 -6.80
CA THR A 85 -6.30 0.25 -6.42
C THR A 85 -7.22 1.27 -5.77
N ASP A 86 -8.31 1.63 -6.44
CA ASP A 86 -9.29 2.58 -5.90
C ASP A 86 -10.02 1.97 -4.69
N MET A 87 -9.92 2.67 -3.56
CA MET A 87 -10.50 2.26 -2.28
C MET A 87 -10.99 3.47 -1.51
N SER A 88 -11.94 3.26 -0.62
CA SER A 88 -12.27 4.28 0.39
C SER A 88 -11.20 4.31 1.50
N SER A 89 -11.05 5.46 2.17
CA SER A 89 -10.05 5.63 3.24
C SER A 89 -10.13 4.57 4.35
N ALA A 90 -11.33 4.08 4.67
CA ALA A 90 -11.50 3.02 5.65
C ALA A 90 -11.01 1.65 5.14
N GLU A 91 -11.24 1.35 3.87
CA GLU A 91 -10.74 0.13 3.22
C GLU A 91 -9.23 0.15 3.10
N GLU A 92 -8.63 1.30 2.78
CA GLU A 92 -7.18 1.47 2.73
C GLU A 92 -6.53 1.14 4.07
N LEU A 93 -7.00 1.74 5.18
CA LEU A 93 -6.46 1.45 6.50
C LEU A 93 -6.65 -0.02 6.91
N SER A 94 -7.79 -0.62 6.57
CA SER A 94 -8.03 -2.05 6.81
C SER A 94 -7.09 -2.94 5.99
N THR A 95 -6.77 -2.54 4.77
CA THR A 95 -5.79 -3.24 3.92
C THR A 95 -4.40 -3.16 4.52
N PHE A 96 -3.94 -1.96 4.91
CA PHE A 96 -2.63 -1.78 5.55
C PHE A 96 -2.51 -2.57 6.86
N GLU A 97 -3.56 -2.63 7.68
CA GLU A 97 -3.56 -3.42 8.90
C GLU A 97 -3.48 -4.92 8.61
N THR A 98 -4.23 -5.39 7.63
CA THR A 98 -4.27 -6.81 7.26
C THR A 98 -2.95 -7.28 6.64
N GLU A 99 -2.30 -6.43 5.86
CA GLU A 99 -1.07 -6.72 5.11
C GLU A 99 0.21 -6.31 5.85
N LYS A 100 0.11 -5.85 7.10
CA LYS A 100 1.18 -5.22 7.88
C LYS A 100 2.55 -5.92 7.77
N ASP A 101 2.57 -7.25 7.81
CA ASP A 101 3.79 -8.05 7.74
C ASP A 101 4.18 -8.48 6.31
N ALA A 102 3.31 -8.23 5.35
CA ALA A 102 3.48 -8.61 3.95
C ALA A 102 2.85 -7.56 3.03
N ALA A 103 3.17 -6.30 3.28
CA ALA A 103 2.60 -5.15 2.55
C ALA A 103 2.78 -5.28 1.04
N THR A 104 1.68 -5.10 0.31
CA THR A 104 1.63 -5.05 -1.15
C THR A 104 1.41 -3.64 -1.68
N LYS A 105 1.18 -2.68 -0.79
CA LYS A 105 0.90 -1.28 -1.09
C LYS A 105 1.97 -0.39 -0.47
N ASP A 106 2.40 0.60 -1.23
CA ASP A 106 3.50 1.49 -0.85
C ASP A 106 3.01 2.83 -0.31
N ILE A 107 1.86 3.31 -0.80
CA ILE A 107 1.33 4.63 -0.47
C ILE A 107 -0.20 4.67 -0.61
N GLY A 108 -0.87 5.47 0.21
CA GLY A 108 -2.31 5.71 0.13
C GLY A 108 -2.69 7.18 0.26
N ASP A 109 -3.86 7.54 -0.28
CA ASP A 109 -4.47 8.86 -0.19
C ASP A 109 -5.77 8.79 0.61
N VAL A 110 -5.70 9.14 1.87
CA VAL A 110 -6.84 9.08 2.80
C VAL A 110 -7.35 10.47 3.16
N GLY A 111 -8.63 10.58 3.45
CA GLY A 111 -9.18 11.80 4.02
C GLY A 111 -8.43 12.21 5.29
N GLN A 112 -8.22 13.52 5.49
CA GLN A 112 -7.41 14.06 6.59
C GLN A 112 -7.75 13.45 7.97
N ALA A 113 -9.02 13.18 8.24
CA ALA A 113 -9.46 12.59 9.50
C ALA A 113 -8.90 11.18 9.77
N PHE A 114 -8.48 10.47 8.74
CA PHE A 114 -7.90 9.12 8.83
C PHE A 114 -6.39 9.12 9.12
N GLY A 115 -5.68 10.23 8.92
CA GLY A 115 -4.26 10.33 9.22
C GLY A 115 -3.92 9.96 10.67
N PRO A 116 -4.54 10.58 11.69
CA PRO A 116 -4.35 10.18 13.09
C PRO A 116 -4.70 8.71 13.36
N THR A 117 -5.78 8.21 12.74
CA THR A 117 -6.18 6.81 12.88
C THR A 117 -5.12 5.86 12.32
N ALA A 118 -4.53 6.17 11.16
CA ALA A 118 -3.43 5.37 10.60
C ALA A 118 -2.21 5.31 11.53
N VAL A 119 -1.93 6.41 12.24
CA VAL A 119 -0.86 6.47 13.26
C VAL A 119 -1.19 5.60 14.47
N GLU A 120 -2.44 5.66 14.98
CA GLU A 120 -2.90 4.85 16.10
C GLU A 120 -2.90 3.35 15.78
N MET A 121 -3.24 2.97 14.56
CA MET A 121 -3.20 1.59 14.06
C MET A 121 -1.78 1.09 13.80
N ASP A 122 -0.77 1.98 13.83
CA ASP A 122 0.64 1.69 13.53
C ASP A 122 0.82 1.01 12.15
N VAL A 123 0.14 1.55 11.15
CA VAL A 123 0.16 1.05 9.76
C VAL A 123 0.93 1.95 8.80
N VAL A 124 1.53 3.04 9.29
CA VAL A 124 2.31 4.00 8.50
C VAL A 124 3.68 4.23 9.10
N GLN A 125 4.68 4.32 8.22
CA GLN A 125 6.05 4.59 8.62
C GLN A 125 6.39 6.09 8.50
N PRO A 126 7.29 6.62 9.33
CA PRO A 126 7.69 8.01 9.24
C PRO A 126 8.61 8.25 8.04
N TYR A 127 8.28 9.27 7.25
CA TYR A 127 9.14 9.78 6.18
C TYR A 127 9.00 11.30 6.07
N LYS A 128 10.11 12.02 5.95
CA LYS A 128 10.14 13.46 5.71
C LYS A 128 10.80 13.76 4.38
N ALA A 129 10.01 14.15 3.39
CA ALA A 129 10.52 14.58 2.10
C ALA A 129 11.45 15.82 2.26
N SER A 130 12.32 16.08 1.28
CA SER A 130 13.23 17.24 1.29
C SER A 130 12.51 18.59 1.40
N THR A 131 11.22 18.63 1.06
CA THR A 131 10.36 19.82 1.15
C THR A 131 9.50 19.85 2.43
N TRP A 132 9.72 18.96 3.37
CA TRP A 132 8.91 18.80 4.57
C TRP A 132 8.70 20.08 5.35
N ASP A 133 9.75 20.88 5.51
CA ASP A 133 9.71 22.13 6.28
C ASP A 133 8.87 23.22 5.60
N SER A 134 8.62 23.10 4.31
CA SER A 134 7.72 24.01 3.56
C SER A 134 6.24 23.68 3.71
N ILE A 135 5.90 22.49 4.23
CA ILE A 135 4.51 22.11 4.50
C ILE A 135 4.07 22.78 5.81
N PRO A 136 2.93 23.50 5.84
CA PRO A 136 2.42 24.11 7.06
C PRO A 136 2.19 23.08 8.18
N ASP A 137 2.40 23.48 9.43
CA ASP A 137 2.26 22.54 10.58
C ASP A 137 0.87 21.93 10.71
N TRP A 138 -0.18 22.66 10.32
CA TRP A 138 -1.55 22.13 10.33
C TRP A 138 -1.80 21.04 9.25
N ALA A 139 -0.90 20.92 8.28
CA ALA A 139 -1.03 20.04 7.13
C ALA A 139 -0.09 18.81 7.18
N LYS A 140 0.47 18.53 8.33
CA LYS A 140 1.40 17.41 8.50
C LYS A 140 1.44 16.86 9.92
N ASP A 141 1.79 15.62 10.05
CA ASP A 141 2.14 15.00 11.34
C ASP A 141 3.57 15.40 11.73
N PRO A 142 3.84 15.83 12.97
CA PRO A 142 5.17 16.26 13.36
C PRO A 142 6.25 15.19 13.23
N ASP A 143 5.88 13.93 13.37
CA ASP A 143 6.81 12.79 13.26
C ASP A 143 7.01 12.30 11.82
N GLY A 144 6.26 12.85 10.85
CA GLY A 144 6.42 12.51 9.44
C GLY A 144 5.60 11.32 8.96
N LYS A 145 4.58 10.92 9.71
CA LYS A 145 3.77 9.75 9.38
C LYS A 145 2.69 10.01 8.33
N TRP A 146 2.27 11.26 8.16
CA TRP A 146 1.36 11.69 7.09
C TRP A 146 1.54 13.18 6.78
N CYS A 147 1.13 13.59 5.60
CA CYS A 147 0.95 14.99 5.23
C CYS A 147 -0.19 15.16 4.24
N ILE A 148 -0.77 16.37 4.19
CA ILE A 148 -1.79 16.72 3.20
C ILE A 148 -1.10 17.02 1.88
N SER A 149 -1.53 16.35 0.81
CA SER A 149 -1.03 16.54 -0.56
C SER A 149 -1.81 17.61 -1.32
N TYR A 150 -3.10 17.77 -1.00
CA TYR A 150 -3.98 18.78 -1.59
C TYR A 150 -5.15 19.10 -0.66
N VAL A 151 -5.85 20.20 -0.93
CA VAL A 151 -7.05 20.60 -0.19
C VAL A 151 -8.17 20.91 -1.18
N GLY A 152 -9.39 20.50 -0.81
CA GLY A 152 -10.62 20.85 -1.52
C GLY A 152 -11.44 21.86 -0.72
N THR A 153 -11.99 22.86 -1.38
CA THR A 153 -12.92 23.80 -0.77
C THR A 153 -14.35 23.43 -1.15
N MET A 154 -15.19 23.26 -0.14
CA MET A 154 -16.63 23.08 -0.41
C MET A 154 -17.24 24.42 -0.81
N SER A 155 -17.97 24.41 -1.91
CA SER A 155 -18.70 25.60 -2.42
C SER A 155 -20.17 25.25 -2.62
N ALA A 156 -21.06 26.15 -2.19
CA ALA A 156 -22.46 26.08 -2.56
C ALA A 156 -22.67 26.84 -3.87
N MET A 157 -23.12 26.14 -4.92
CA MET A 157 -23.48 26.75 -6.19
C MET A 157 -25.00 26.79 -6.31
N VAL A 158 -25.50 27.95 -6.72
CA VAL A 158 -26.95 28.20 -6.97
C VAL A 158 -27.16 28.53 -8.43
N ASN A 159 -28.11 27.86 -9.07
CA ASN A 159 -28.55 28.25 -10.43
C ASN A 159 -29.33 29.55 -10.33
N ALA A 160 -28.71 30.66 -10.78
CA ALA A 160 -29.26 31.99 -10.72
C ALA A 160 -30.53 32.16 -11.59
N ASP A 161 -30.72 31.33 -12.61
CA ASP A 161 -31.92 31.37 -13.47
C ASP A 161 -33.14 30.76 -12.78
N ARG A 162 -32.93 29.97 -11.73
CA ARG A 162 -33.99 29.26 -10.99
C ARG A 162 -34.25 29.78 -9.60
N VAL A 163 -33.36 30.60 -9.07
CA VAL A 163 -33.47 31.20 -7.72
C VAL A 163 -33.56 32.70 -7.87
N SER A 164 -34.77 33.24 -7.62
CA SER A 164 -35.11 34.65 -7.79
C SER A 164 -34.81 35.55 -6.59
N THR A 165 -34.24 34.99 -5.51
CA THR A 165 -33.93 35.72 -4.29
C THR A 165 -32.46 35.67 -3.96
N THR A 166 -31.89 36.81 -3.57
CA THR A 166 -30.53 36.87 -3.00
C THR A 166 -30.44 35.99 -1.76
N ILE A 167 -29.54 35.01 -1.77
CA ILE A 167 -29.25 34.19 -0.60
C ILE A 167 -28.60 35.12 0.45
N ASP A 168 -29.25 35.29 1.58
CA ASP A 168 -28.67 35.99 2.71
C ASP A 168 -27.62 35.07 3.38
N PRO A 169 -26.32 35.40 3.29
CA PRO A 169 -25.25 34.56 3.89
C PRO A 169 -25.32 34.44 5.40
N GLY A 170 -26.13 35.24 6.07
CA GLY A 170 -26.35 35.17 7.52
C GLY A 170 -27.42 34.17 7.96
N ARG A 171 -28.06 33.41 7.01
CA ARG A 171 -29.12 32.44 7.31
C ARG A 171 -28.73 30.97 7.05
N CYS A 172 -27.45 30.69 6.77
CA CYS A 172 -26.95 29.33 6.65
C CYS A 172 -26.35 28.84 7.96
#